data_3be0905a4117ece79587c631e722628b
#
_entry.id   3be0905a4117ece79587c631e722628b
#
_cell.length_a   1.000
_cell.length_b   1.000
_cell.length_c   1.000
_cell.angle_alpha   90.00
_cell.angle_beta   90.00
_cell.angle_gamma   90.00
#
_symmetry.space_group_name_H-M   'P 1'
#
loop_
_entity.id
_entity.type
_entity.pdbx_description
1 polymer ?
#
loop_
_entity_poly.entity_id
_entity_poly.type
_entity_poly.pdbx_seq_one_letter_code
_entity_poly.pdbx_strand_id
1 'polypeptide(L)'
;MRKNSRIEKFLKEILDELNDLKAENVVKIDIKNRSALGDYIIVASGTSSRHINAIASKIIKKNKTNIISVEGLKSTEWVILDFGDIILNLFKPEIRSYYSLEKIWESGVEDEKINFA
;
A
#
# COMPACT_ATOMS: atom_id res chain seq x y z
N MET A 1 1.54 -6.19 22.18
CA MET A 1 2.93 -5.76 22.06
C MET A 1 3.65 -6.51 20.98
N ARG A 2 3.76 -7.84 21.08
CA ARG A 2 4.42 -8.61 20.02
C ARG A 2 3.71 -8.50 18.68
N LYS A 3 2.38 -8.46 18.70
CA LYS A 3 1.60 -8.30 17.48
C LYS A 3 1.94 -6.98 16.80
N ASN A 4 2.03 -5.89 17.58
CA ASN A 4 2.36 -4.58 17.04
C ASN A 4 3.76 -4.56 16.45
N SER A 5 4.72 -5.18 17.13
CA SER A 5 6.09 -5.25 16.62
C SER A 5 6.18 -6.01 15.31
N ARG A 6 5.38 -7.08 15.18
CA ARG A 6 5.35 -7.87 13.96
C ARG A 6 4.76 -7.08 12.80
N ILE A 7 3.68 -6.34 13.07
CA ILE A 7 3.04 -5.50 12.06
C ILE A 7 3.97 -4.39 11.63
N GLU A 8 4.66 -3.75 12.58
CA GLU A 8 5.62 -2.69 12.27
C GLU A 8 6.77 -3.21 11.42
N LYS A 9 7.26 -4.40 11.72
CA LYS A 9 8.32 -5.02 10.94
C LYS A 9 7.85 -5.31 9.52
N PHE A 10 6.65 -5.86 9.38
CA PHE A 10 6.07 -6.16 8.08
C PHE A 10 5.83 -4.88 7.28
N LEU A 11 5.33 -3.84 7.94
CA LEU A 11 5.15 -2.53 7.33
C LEU A 11 6.46 -2.02 6.74
N LYS A 12 7.53 -2.10 7.53
CA LYS A 12 8.84 -1.66 7.06
C LYS A 12 9.29 -2.47 5.85
N GLU A 13 9.06 -3.76 5.85
CA GLU A 13 9.42 -4.62 4.73
C GLU A 13 8.68 -4.23 3.45
N ILE A 14 7.39 -3.94 3.57
CA ILE A 14 6.59 -3.50 2.42
C ILE A 14 7.10 -2.15 1.90
N LEU A 15 7.36 -1.21 2.81
CA LEU A 15 7.87 0.11 2.41
C LEU A 15 9.24 0.01 1.75
N ASP A 16 10.12 -0.83 2.27
CA ASP A 16 11.43 -1.06 1.66
C ASP A 16 11.30 -1.67 0.27
N GLU A 17 10.37 -2.61 0.11
CA GLU A 17 10.09 -3.24 -1.17
C GLU A 17 9.61 -2.21 -2.19
N LEU A 18 8.69 -1.34 -1.76
CA LEU A 18 8.19 -0.28 -2.64
C LEU A 18 9.30 0.65 -3.09
N ASN A 19 10.22 0.97 -2.18
CA ASN A 19 11.38 1.79 -2.52
C ASN A 19 12.27 1.09 -3.53
N ASP A 20 12.56 -0.19 -3.30
CA ASP A 20 13.41 -0.97 -4.21
C ASP A 20 12.80 -1.09 -5.60
N LEU A 21 11.47 -1.15 -5.68
CA LEU A 21 10.75 -1.27 -6.94
C LEU A 21 10.39 0.09 -7.54
N LYS A 22 10.90 1.16 -6.94
CA LYS A 22 10.75 2.53 -7.43
C LYS A 22 9.30 3.02 -7.52
N ALA A 23 8.47 2.58 -6.58
CA ALA A 23 7.13 3.12 -6.43
C ALA A 23 7.25 4.61 -6.09
N GLU A 24 6.26 5.39 -6.54
CA GLU A 24 6.27 6.84 -6.36
C GLU A 24 5.19 7.28 -5.39
N ASN A 25 5.42 8.41 -4.75
CA ASN A 25 4.44 9.08 -3.89
C ASN A 25 3.81 8.11 -2.88
N VAL A 26 4.67 7.43 -2.14
CA VAL A 26 4.22 6.45 -1.15
C VAL A 26 3.73 7.18 0.10
N VAL A 27 2.50 6.89 0.50
CA VAL A 27 1.88 7.47 1.68
C VAL A 27 1.44 6.34 2.59
N LYS A 28 1.79 6.46 3.87
CA LYS A 28 1.36 5.51 4.90
C LYS A 28 0.31 6.19 5.76
N ILE A 29 -0.83 5.54 5.92
CA ILE A 29 -1.95 6.07 6.72
C ILE A 29 -2.21 5.11 7.86
N ASP A 30 -2.12 5.62 9.09
CA ASP A 30 -2.37 4.84 10.29
C ASP A 30 -3.88 4.87 10.58
N ILE A 31 -4.51 3.69 10.57
CA ILE A 31 -5.95 3.59 10.80
C ILE A 31 -6.28 2.69 12.00
N LYS A 32 -5.29 2.39 12.82
CA LYS A 32 -5.45 1.44 13.93
C LYS A 32 -6.64 1.71 14.83
N ASN A 33 -6.89 2.96 15.12
CA ASN A 33 -7.95 3.33 16.06
C ASN A 33 -9.20 3.86 15.36
N ARG A 34 -9.30 3.71 14.05
CA ARG A 34 -10.38 4.34 13.29
C ARG A 34 -11.15 3.40 12.38
N SER A 35 -10.63 2.19 12.18
CA SER A 35 -11.23 1.28 11.23
C SER A 35 -10.99 -0.16 11.64
N ALA A 36 -11.97 -1.01 11.34
CA ALA A 36 -11.83 -2.45 11.49
C ALA A 36 -11.11 -3.08 10.29
N LEU A 37 -10.78 -2.28 9.26
CA LEU A 37 -10.16 -2.78 8.04
C LEU A 37 -8.73 -3.25 8.23
N GLY A 38 -8.02 -2.67 9.18
CA GLY A 38 -6.64 -3.04 9.44
C GLY A 38 -5.93 -1.97 10.25
N ASP A 39 -4.62 -2.05 10.28
CA ASP A 39 -3.80 -1.10 11.03
C ASP A 39 -3.25 0.02 10.16
N TYR A 40 -2.93 -0.29 8.92
CA TYR A 40 -2.34 0.69 8.00
C TYR A 40 -2.89 0.54 6.60
N ILE A 41 -3.04 1.67 5.94
CA ILE A 41 -3.28 1.71 4.50
C ILE A 41 -2.06 2.36 3.87
N ILE A 42 -1.54 1.74 2.81
CA ILE A 42 -0.44 2.32 2.05
C ILE A 42 -1.00 2.66 0.67
N VAL A 43 -0.71 3.87 0.20
CA VAL A 43 -1.08 4.31 -1.15
C VAL A 43 0.20 4.65 -1.87
N ALA A 44 0.40 4.08 -3.05
CA ALA A 44 1.59 4.34 -3.84
C ALA A 44 1.21 4.37 -5.31
N SER A 45 2.09 4.94 -6.11
CA SER A 45 1.88 5.05 -7.56
C SER A 45 2.94 4.28 -8.32
N GLY A 46 2.54 3.69 -9.44
CA GLY A 46 3.47 3.17 -10.42
C GLY A 46 3.34 3.99 -11.69
N THR A 47 4.42 4.11 -12.44
CA THR A 47 4.48 5.00 -13.61
C THR A 47 3.71 4.48 -14.82
N SER A 48 3.43 3.17 -14.85
CA SER A 48 2.77 2.53 -15.98
C SER A 48 2.11 1.23 -15.52
N SER A 49 1.27 0.64 -16.35
CA SER A 49 0.69 -0.67 -16.08
C SER A 49 1.77 -1.71 -15.84
N ARG A 50 2.83 -1.68 -16.63
CA ARG A 50 3.94 -2.61 -16.50
C ARG A 50 4.63 -2.45 -15.14
N HIS A 51 4.84 -1.22 -14.73
CA HIS A 51 5.48 -0.90 -13.44
C HIS A 51 4.61 -1.39 -12.29
N ILE A 52 3.31 -1.10 -12.35
CA ILE A 52 2.37 -1.53 -11.32
C ILE A 52 2.32 -3.05 -11.22
N ASN A 53 2.27 -3.74 -12.36
CA ASN A 53 2.30 -5.19 -12.37
C ASN A 53 3.61 -5.74 -11.80
N ALA A 54 4.73 -5.12 -12.10
CA ALA A 54 6.01 -5.54 -11.56
C ALA A 54 6.05 -5.39 -10.05
N ILE A 55 5.57 -4.26 -9.54
CA ILE A 55 5.50 -4.02 -8.09
C ILE A 55 4.60 -5.07 -7.43
N ALA A 56 3.38 -5.22 -7.94
CA ALA A 56 2.40 -6.14 -7.36
C ALA A 56 2.93 -7.58 -7.38
N SER A 57 3.45 -8.03 -8.52
CA SER A 57 3.93 -9.40 -8.66
C SER A 57 5.06 -9.72 -7.69
N LYS A 58 5.99 -8.79 -7.53
CA LYS A 58 7.12 -8.98 -6.64
C LYS A 58 6.69 -9.08 -5.19
N ILE A 59 5.80 -8.18 -4.78
CA ILE A 59 5.31 -8.15 -3.41
C ILE A 59 4.47 -9.39 -3.12
N ILE A 60 3.61 -9.79 -4.05
CA ILE A 60 2.80 -11.00 -3.90
C ILE A 60 3.72 -12.21 -3.74
N LYS A 61 4.72 -12.33 -4.58
CA LYS A 61 5.63 -13.47 -4.58
C LYS A 61 6.37 -13.60 -3.25
N LYS A 62 6.79 -12.48 -2.68
CA LYS A 62 7.51 -12.49 -1.40
C LYS A 62 6.60 -12.73 -0.19
N ASN A 63 5.30 -12.54 -0.35
CA ASN A 63 4.37 -12.54 0.78
C ASN A 63 3.20 -13.49 0.59
N LYS A 64 3.44 -14.61 -0.08
CA LYS A 64 2.38 -15.58 -0.40
C LYS A 64 1.62 -16.08 0.82
N THR A 65 2.29 -16.23 1.94
CA THR A 65 1.65 -16.74 3.14
C THR A 65 0.87 -15.69 3.91
N ASN A 66 1.11 -14.42 3.61
CA ASN A 66 0.49 -13.31 4.34
C ASN A 66 -0.62 -12.62 3.56
N ILE A 67 -0.70 -12.85 2.25
CA ILE A 67 -1.67 -12.14 1.43
C ILE A 67 -3.04 -12.81 1.50
N ILE A 68 -4.07 -11.99 1.71
CA ILE A 68 -5.44 -12.46 1.83
C ILE A 68 -6.16 -12.36 0.49
N SER A 69 -6.00 -11.25 -0.21
CA SER A 69 -6.67 -11.06 -1.49
C SER A 69 -5.92 -10.07 -2.37
N VAL A 70 -6.17 -10.17 -3.66
CA VAL A 70 -5.58 -9.32 -4.68
C VAL A 70 -6.69 -8.92 -5.64
N GLU A 71 -6.80 -7.62 -5.94
CA GLU A 71 -7.79 -7.12 -6.88
C GLU A 71 -7.16 -6.12 -7.82
N GLY A 72 -7.68 -6.05 -9.03
CA GLY A 72 -7.34 -5.00 -10.00
C GLY A 72 -6.15 -5.27 -10.91
N LEU A 73 -5.57 -6.47 -10.86
CA LEU A 73 -4.37 -6.75 -11.67
C LEU A 73 -4.61 -6.64 -13.18
N LYS A 74 -5.83 -6.88 -13.63
CA LYS A 74 -6.11 -6.85 -15.07
C LYS A 74 -6.07 -5.44 -15.63
N SER A 75 -6.69 -4.49 -14.95
CA SER A 75 -6.75 -3.12 -15.43
C SER A 75 -5.52 -2.31 -15.03
N THR A 76 -4.92 -2.65 -13.89
CA THR A 76 -3.81 -1.95 -13.26
C THR A 76 -4.08 -0.47 -12.96
N GLU A 77 -5.33 -0.05 -13.05
CA GLU A 77 -5.68 1.31 -12.67
C GLU A 77 -5.62 1.50 -11.17
N TRP A 78 -6.11 0.51 -10.45
CA TRP A 78 -6.11 0.49 -8.99
C TRP A 78 -5.97 -0.96 -8.56
N VAL A 79 -4.79 -1.29 -8.05
CA VAL A 79 -4.48 -2.64 -7.55
C VAL A 79 -4.50 -2.62 -6.04
N ILE A 80 -5.22 -3.57 -5.44
CA ILE A 80 -5.33 -3.68 -3.98
C ILE A 80 -4.73 -5.01 -3.55
N LEU A 81 -3.73 -4.94 -2.67
CA LEU A 81 -3.14 -6.11 -2.04
C LEU A 81 -3.50 -6.07 -0.56
N ASP A 82 -4.34 -7.00 -0.13
CA ASP A 82 -4.84 -7.06 1.24
C ASP A 82 -4.06 -8.09 2.03
N PHE A 83 -3.34 -7.64 3.05
CA PHE A 83 -2.57 -8.48 3.96
C PHE A 83 -3.23 -8.59 5.34
N GLY A 84 -4.44 -8.10 5.49
CA GLY A 84 -5.15 -8.10 6.77
C GLY A 84 -4.84 -6.85 7.57
N ASP A 85 -3.67 -6.80 8.17
CA ASP A 85 -3.28 -5.64 8.98
C ASP A 85 -2.80 -4.47 8.13
N ILE A 86 -2.36 -4.74 6.93
CA ILE A 86 -1.88 -3.71 5.99
C ILE A 86 -2.59 -3.92 4.66
N ILE A 87 -3.11 -2.83 4.11
CA ILE A 87 -3.74 -2.84 2.79
C ILE A 87 -2.93 -1.92 1.89
N LEU A 88 -2.35 -2.49 0.84
CA LEU A 88 -1.55 -1.73 -0.12
C LEU A 88 -2.37 -1.40 -1.35
N ASN A 89 -2.41 -0.13 -1.70
CA ASN A 89 -3.10 0.38 -2.88
C ASN A 89 -2.10 0.94 -3.86
N LEU A 90 -2.12 0.42 -5.09
CA LEU A 90 -1.24 0.87 -6.15
C LEU A 90 -2.08 1.50 -7.25
N PHE A 91 -1.74 2.71 -7.63
CA PHE A 91 -2.48 3.47 -8.65
C PHE A 91 -1.57 3.98 -9.74
N LYS A 92 -2.13 4.14 -10.92
CA LYS A 92 -1.53 5.04 -11.91
C LYS A 92 -1.71 6.46 -11.39
N PRO A 93 -0.75 7.37 -11.62
CA PRO A 93 -0.84 8.73 -11.07
C PRO A 93 -2.13 9.46 -11.40
N GLU A 94 -2.61 9.36 -12.63
CA GLU A 94 -3.85 10.03 -13.04
C GLU A 94 -5.08 9.48 -12.33
N ILE A 95 -5.10 8.17 -12.07
CA ILE A 95 -6.23 7.54 -11.38
C ILE A 95 -6.21 7.91 -9.90
N ARG A 96 -5.04 7.94 -9.31
CA ARG A 96 -4.88 8.33 -7.91
C ARG A 96 -5.40 9.75 -7.68
N SER A 97 -5.07 10.66 -8.60
CA SER A 97 -5.53 12.03 -8.54
C SER A 97 -7.06 12.11 -8.63
N TYR A 98 -7.63 11.31 -9.52
CA TYR A 98 -9.08 11.27 -9.74
C TYR A 98 -9.83 10.84 -8.49
N TYR A 99 -9.40 9.74 -7.87
CA TYR A 99 -10.11 9.20 -6.71
C TYR A 99 -9.77 9.90 -5.41
N SER A 100 -8.59 10.51 -5.32
CA SER A 100 -8.12 11.16 -4.10
C SER A 100 -8.31 10.24 -2.88
N LEU A 101 -7.94 8.97 -3.04
CA LEU A 101 -8.23 7.95 -2.04
C LEU A 101 -7.67 8.28 -0.67
N GLU A 102 -6.47 8.83 -0.62
CA GLU A 102 -5.86 9.19 0.64
C GLU A 102 -6.66 10.22 1.42
N LYS A 103 -7.47 11.02 0.73
CA LYS A 103 -8.30 12.04 1.39
C LYS A 103 -9.48 11.44 2.16
N ILE A 104 -9.87 10.22 1.81
CA ILE A 104 -10.95 9.54 2.52
C ILE A 104 -10.53 9.30 3.97
N TRP A 105 -9.24 9.12 4.20
CA TRP A 105 -8.69 8.78 5.49
C TRP A 105 -8.03 9.95 6.21
N GLU A 106 -7.97 11.14 5.58
CA GLU A 106 -7.31 12.31 6.16
C GLU A 106 -8.02 12.86 7.38
N SER A 107 -9.34 12.81 7.40
CA SER A 107 -10.12 13.44 8.47
C SER A 107 -9.84 12.75 9.80
N GLY A 108 -9.01 13.39 10.61
CA GLY A 108 -8.64 12.86 11.92
C GLY A 108 -7.67 11.71 11.90
N VAL A 109 -7.13 11.36 10.75
CA VAL A 109 -6.09 10.34 10.59
C VAL A 109 -4.80 11.02 10.20
N GLU A 110 -3.70 10.59 10.79
CA GLU A 110 -2.41 11.16 10.51
C GLU A 110 -1.80 10.51 9.29
N ASP A 111 -1.61 11.31 8.24
CA ASP A 111 -0.94 10.87 7.03
C ASP A 111 0.56 11.05 7.17
N GLU A 112 1.30 10.09 6.67
CA GLU A 112 2.74 10.17 6.71
C GLU A 112 3.29 9.88 5.32
N LYS A 113 3.75 10.93 4.67
CA LYS A 113 4.34 10.80 3.35
C LYS A 113 5.73 10.23 3.47
N ILE A 114 5.97 9.11 2.81
CA ILE A 114 7.27 8.43 2.86
C ILE A 114 8.17 9.02 1.79
N ASN A 115 9.34 9.47 2.21
CA ASN A 115 10.31 10.08 1.32
C ASN A 115 11.52 9.16 1.18
N PHE A 116 11.71 8.64 -0.01
CA PHE A 116 12.88 7.81 -0.32
C PHE A 116 13.97 8.71 -0.88
N ALA A 117 15.01 8.91 -0.11
CA ALA A 117 16.12 9.77 -0.52
C ALA A 117 17.11 9.09 -1.43
#